data_0ac03a4e6af301899fc8428893ec2d18
#
_entry.id   0ac03a4e6af301899fc8428893ec2d18
#
_cell.length_a   1.000
_cell.length_b   1.000
_cell.length_c   1.000
_cell.angle_alpha   90.00
_cell.angle_beta   90.00
_cell.angle_gamma   90.00
#
_symmetry.space_group_name_H-M   'P 1'
#
loop_
_entity.id
_entity.type
_entity.pdbx_description
1 polymer ?
#
loop_
_entity_poly.entity_id
_entity_poly.type
_entity_poly.pdbx_seq_one_letter_code
_entity_poly.pdbx_strand_id
1 'polypeptide(L)'
;MAGSSRSDIISVLKSEIADFEAKTQVNETGRIISINDGIVNIYGLNHAMYGELVEFETGVKGIVQNVERKTLGCVLLGSDHGLTEGSKVVRTKKRAGVGVGEKLLGRVVDALGAPIDGMGEIEYDDYYPIEREAAGVCNRKSVTVPLETGILSIDSMFPIGRGQRELIIGDRQTGKTSIALDTILNQKGKDMICVYVAIGQKASTVAKFVEDLKKHGAMDYTIVVTAMASDLAPLQYICPYAGTAMAEYFMDKGKDVLIVYDDLSKHAVAYRAMSLLLKRSPAREAYPGDVFYLHSRLLERSCRLDDAHGGGSITALPIIETQAGDVSAYIPTNVISITDGQIFLETELFFSGVRPAVNVGLSVSRVGGAAQTKIVKKVSGNLRIDLAQFREMEVFTQFSSELDKTTQELLDHGHRLVEILKQPLYHPYSMHEEVIILCCAQHKLLLDVPVKEIRKFTLDMLSYFEANHSDIIAEINDKKVMTDELDAKIVAAAKEFKQGR
;
A
#
# COMPACT_ATOMS: atom_id res chain seq x y z
N MET A 1 59.38 21.14 42.50
CA MET A 1 59.30 20.60 41.11
C MET A 1 59.38 19.09 41.23
N ALA A 2 58.24 18.43 41.23
CA ALA A 2 58.16 16.99 41.36
C ALA A 2 58.46 16.35 40.00
N GLY A 3 59.52 15.55 39.93
CA GLY A 3 59.88 14.79 38.77
C GLY A 3 58.85 13.69 38.48
N SER A 4 58.16 13.82 37.35
CA SER A 4 57.32 12.74 36.79
C SER A 4 58.20 11.50 36.66
N SER A 5 57.82 10.41 37.35
CA SER A 5 58.58 9.15 37.36
C SER A 5 58.55 8.57 35.94
N ARG A 6 59.69 7.99 35.51
CA ARG A 6 59.81 7.29 34.23
C ARG A 6 58.76 6.19 34.08
N SER A 7 58.24 5.63 35.19
CA SER A 7 57.19 4.64 35.22
C SER A 7 55.83 5.20 34.80
N ASP A 8 55.56 6.47 35.15
CA ASP A 8 54.27 7.12 34.88
C ASP A 8 54.17 7.49 33.36
N ILE A 9 55.27 7.89 32.76
CA ILE A 9 55.34 8.15 31.32
C ILE A 9 55.18 6.85 30.52
N ILE A 10 55.79 5.76 30.98
CA ILE A 10 55.65 4.45 30.33
C ILE A 10 54.22 3.89 30.46
N SER A 11 53.55 4.12 31.59
CA SER A 11 52.15 3.69 31.79
C SER A 11 51.18 4.48 30.90
N VAL A 12 51.39 5.81 30.79
CA VAL A 12 50.61 6.66 29.89
C VAL A 12 50.82 6.29 28.44
N LEU A 13 52.06 6.04 28.01
CA LEU A 13 52.36 5.58 26.65
C LEU A 13 51.78 4.21 26.36
N LYS A 14 51.78 3.28 27.31
CA LYS A 14 51.13 1.97 27.16
C LYS A 14 49.61 2.07 27.06
N SER A 15 48.98 2.96 27.84
CA SER A 15 47.53 3.21 27.72
C SER A 15 47.15 3.88 26.41
N GLU A 16 47.95 4.86 25.95
CA GLU A 16 47.74 5.49 24.64
C GLU A 16 47.99 4.56 23.46
N ILE A 17 48.97 3.66 23.54
CA ILE A 17 49.20 2.61 22.53
C ILE A 17 48.06 1.61 22.52
N ALA A 18 47.55 1.17 23.68
CA ALA A 18 46.42 0.28 23.80
C ALA A 18 45.11 0.93 23.27
N ASP A 19 44.89 2.21 23.60
CA ASP A 19 43.78 3.00 23.05
C ASP A 19 43.93 3.24 21.53
N PHE A 20 45.16 3.39 21.05
CA PHE A 20 45.46 3.55 19.61
C PHE A 20 45.23 2.22 18.86
N GLU A 21 45.62 1.08 19.41
CA GLU A 21 45.31 -0.24 18.83
C GLU A 21 43.82 -0.54 18.86
N ALA A 22 43.08 -0.13 19.92
CA ALA A 22 41.63 -0.25 19.99
C ALA A 22 40.87 0.66 18.99
N LYS A 23 41.48 1.81 18.62
CA LYS A 23 40.96 2.76 17.62
C LYS A 23 41.32 2.43 16.18
N THR A 24 42.27 1.53 15.93
CA THR A 24 42.56 1.05 14.58
C THR A 24 41.53 -0.03 14.17
N GLN A 25 40.27 0.32 14.11
CA GLN A 25 39.38 -0.36 13.20
C GLN A 25 39.91 -0.02 11.79
N VAL A 26 40.69 -0.94 11.21
CA VAL A 26 41.05 -0.87 9.81
C VAL A 26 39.78 -0.92 9.00
N ASN A 27 39.23 0.22 8.66
CA ASN A 27 38.12 0.31 7.73
C ASN A 27 38.68 -0.15 6.40
N GLU A 28 38.20 -1.31 5.94
CA GLU A 28 38.58 -1.83 4.63
C GLU A 28 38.19 -0.82 3.58
N THR A 29 39.17 -0.41 2.77
CA THR A 29 39.02 0.63 1.74
C THR A 29 39.16 0.03 0.36
N GLY A 30 38.22 0.38 -0.51
CA GLY A 30 38.27 0.06 -1.94
C GLY A 30 38.46 1.29 -2.81
N ARG A 31 38.54 1.05 -4.10
CA ARG A 31 38.61 2.09 -5.13
C ARG A 31 37.61 1.83 -6.23
N ILE A 32 37.07 2.90 -6.79
CA ILE A 32 36.18 2.86 -7.95
C ILE A 32 36.99 2.44 -9.18
N ILE A 33 36.51 1.42 -9.89
CA ILE A 33 37.04 1.00 -11.20
C ILE A 33 36.29 1.69 -12.33
N SER A 34 34.96 1.77 -12.23
CA SER A 34 34.11 2.40 -13.22
C SER A 34 32.83 2.89 -12.57
N ILE A 35 32.23 3.93 -13.15
CA ILE A 35 30.98 4.51 -12.74
C ILE A 35 30.11 4.76 -13.98
N ASN A 36 28.86 4.29 -13.97
CA ASN A 36 27.88 4.47 -15.05
C ASN A 36 26.49 4.54 -14.45
N ASP A 37 25.76 5.62 -14.71
CA ASP A 37 24.34 5.81 -14.38
C ASP A 37 23.95 5.35 -12.95
N GLY A 38 24.75 5.75 -11.97
CA GLY A 38 24.51 5.41 -10.56
C GLY A 38 24.94 4.00 -10.15
N ILE A 39 25.58 3.24 -11.04
CA ILE A 39 26.22 1.95 -10.73
C ILE A 39 27.73 2.13 -10.69
N VAL A 40 28.35 1.65 -9.62
CA VAL A 40 29.80 1.75 -9.38
C VAL A 40 30.38 0.36 -9.20
N ASN A 41 31.43 0.06 -9.97
CA ASN A 41 32.24 -1.14 -9.76
C ASN A 41 33.43 -0.76 -8.86
N ILE A 42 33.59 -1.50 -7.77
CA ILE A 42 34.58 -1.24 -6.72
C ILE A 42 35.55 -2.43 -6.64
N TYR A 43 36.84 -2.14 -6.46
CA TYR A 43 37.88 -3.13 -6.19
C TYR A 43 38.41 -2.94 -4.76
N GLY A 44 38.76 -4.03 -4.07
CA GLY A 44 39.52 -3.99 -2.81
C GLY A 44 38.65 -4.09 -1.53
N LEU A 45 37.33 -4.23 -1.61
CA LEU A 45 36.45 -4.49 -0.48
C LEU A 45 36.12 -5.99 -0.41
N ASN A 46 37.09 -6.82 -0.02
CA ASN A 46 36.99 -8.29 -0.15
C ASN A 46 36.01 -8.92 0.84
N HIS A 47 35.66 -8.24 1.93
CA HIS A 47 34.76 -8.74 2.98
C HIS A 47 33.40 -8.06 2.96
N ALA A 48 33.10 -7.20 1.98
CA ALA A 48 31.80 -6.55 1.88
C ALA A 48 30.71 -7.57 1.54
N MET A 49 29.56 -7.42 2.16
CA MET A 49 28.43 -8.32 2.00
C MET A 49 27.34 -7.72 1.11
N TYR A 50 26.53 -8.58 0.50
CA TYR A 50 25.32 -8.15 -0.20
C TYR A 50 24.41 -7.34 0.73
N GLY A 51 23.89 -6.21 0.25
CA GLY A 51 23.04 -5.30 1.02
C GLY A 51 23.77 -4.41 2.02
N GLU A 52 25.13 -4.47 2.08
CA GLU A 52 25.94 -3.61 2.93
C GLU A 52 26.01 -2.18 2.37
N LEU A 53 25.90 -1.18 3.26
CA LEU A 53 26.17 0.22 2.92
C LEU A 53 27.67 0.46 2.81
N VAL A 54 28.07 1.14 1.76
CA VAL A 54 29.41 1.71 1.59
C VAL A 54 29.32 3.22 1.49
N GLU A 55 30.36 3.91 1.89
CA GLU A 55 30.46 5.37 1.85
C GLU A 55 31.59 5.79 0.92
N PHE A 56 31.26 6.68 -0.01
CA PHE A 56 32.20 7.22 -0.98
C PHE A 56 32.89 8.49 -0.43
N GLU A 57 34.01 8.87 -1.01
CA GLU A 57 34.78 10.00 -0.60
C GLU A 57 34.03 11.34 -0.57
N THR A 58 32.99 11.47 -1.38
CA THR A 58 32.07 12.62 -1.40
C THR A 58 31.00 12.58 -0.30
N GLY A 59 30.95 11.53 0.54
CA GLY A 59 29.90 11.31 1.55
C GLY A 59 28.63 10.65 0.99
N VAL A 60 28.55 10.42 -0.34
CA VAL A 60 27.45 9.68 -0.95
C VAL A 60 27.53 8.23 -0.48
N LYS A 61 26.38 7.65 -0.20
CA LYS A 61 26.25 6.23 0.20
C LYS A 61 25.87 5.38 -0.99
N GLY A 62 26.22 4.10 -0.93
CA GLY A 62 25.80 3.10 -1.90
C GLY A 62 25.52 1.77 -1.25
N ILE A 63 24.73 0.93 -1.94
CA ILE A 63 24.41 -0.44 -1.51
C ILE A 63 25.11 -1.43 -2.40
N VAL A 64 25.79 -2.41 -1.80
CA VAL A 64 26.41 -3.53 -2.51
C VAL A 64 25.31 -4.46 -3.03
N GLN A 65 25.22 -4.60 -4.37
CA GLN A 65 24.20 -5.40 -5.04
C GLN A 65 24.75 -6.57 -5.85
N ASN A 66 26.08 -6.57 -6.12
CA ASN A 66 26.72 -7.67 -6.79
C ASN A 66 28.08 -7.93 -6.12
N VAL A 67 28.33 -9.20 -5.78
CA VAL A 67 29.60 -9.60 -5.14
C VAL A 67 30.28 -10.59 -6.04
N GLU A 68 31.39 -10.20 -6.64
CA GLU A 68 32.22 -11.03 -7.47
C GLU A 68 33.55 -11.34 -6.77
N ARG A 69 34.35 -12.21 -7.35
CA ARG A 69 35.62 -12.66 -6.73
C ARG A 69 36.60 -11.55 -6.38
N LYS A 70 36.65 -10.47 -7.16
CA LYS A 70 37.60 -9.34 -7.00
C LYS A 70 36.93 -7.98 -7.03
N THR A 71 35.68 -7.91 -7.47
CA THR A 71 34.95 -6.66 -7.70
C THR A 71 33.58 -6.71 -7.04
N LEU A 72 33.07 -5.55 -6.70
CA LEU A 72 31.73 -5.37 -6.17
C LEU A 72 30.97 -4.42 -7.09
N GLY A 73 29.74 -4.81 -7.47
CA GLY A 73 28.78 -3.89 -8.07
C GLY A 73 27.98 -3.19 -6.96
N CYS A 74 28.13 -1.89 -6.90
CA CYS A 74 27.47 -1.05 -5.92
C CYS A 74 26.52 -0.08 -6.63
N VAL A 75 25.40 0.19 -6.00
CA VAL A 75 24.36 1.08 -6.48
C VAL A 75 24.36 2.35 -5.64
N LEU A 76 24.53 3.52 -6.26
CA LEU A 76 24.56 4.79 -5.55
C LEU A 76 23.15 5.19 -5.06
N LEU A 77 23.10 5.72 -3.85
CA LEU A 77 21.90 6.28 -3.23
C LEU A 77 21.87 7.81 -3.32
N GLY A 78 22.58 8.39 -4.28
CA GLY A 78 22.67 9.83 -4.49
C GLY A 78 23.37 10.14 -5.79
N SER A 79 23.62 11.43 -6.04
CA SER A 79 24.30 11.89 -7.23
C SER A 79 25.75 11.37 -7.29
N ASP A 80 26.18 10.96 -8.47
CA ASP A 80 27.57 10.58 -8.80
C ASP A 80 28.50 11.79 -8.98
N HIS A 81 27.98 12.99 -8.79
CA HIS A 81 28.75 14.23 -8.99
C HIS A 81 29.99 14.29 -8.08
N GLY A 82 31.15 14.45 -8.67
CA GLY A 82 32.42 14.48 -7.96
C GLY A 82 33.05 13.12 -7.68
N LEU A 83 32.43 12.03 -8.07
CA LEU A 83 33.02 10.68 -8.04
C LEU A 83 33.74 10.41 -9.36
N THR A 84 34.95 9.89 -9.27
CA THR A 84 35.77 9.51 -10.42
C THR A 84 36.36 8.13 -10.24
N GLU A 85 36.89 7.55 -11.31
CA GLU A 85 37.69 6.34 -11.23
C GLU A 85 38.88 6.57 -10.29
N GLY A 86 39.14 5.60 -9.40
CA GLY A 86 40.16 5.70 -8.36
C GLY A 86 39.71 6.34 -7.05
N SER A 87 38.54 7.01 -6.99
CA SER A 87 38.00 7.55 -5.73
C SER A 87 37.87 6.48 -4.66
N LYS A 88 38.11 6.90 -3.42
CA LYS A 88 38.09 6.00 -2.25
C LYS A 88 36.68 5.64 -1.83
N VAL A 89 36.48 4.37 -1.44
CA VAL A 89 35.24 3.82 -0.90
C VAL A 89 35.55 3.11 0.40
N VAL A 90 34.69 3.32 1.42
CA VAL A 90 34.87 2.75 2.76
C VAL A 90 33.64 1.89 3.12
N ARG A 91 33.89 0.74 3.75
CA ARG A 91 32.81 -0.09 4.32
C ARG A 91 32.23 0.56 5.56
N THR A 92 30.91 0.54 5.68
CA THR A 92 30.24 0.95 6.92
C THR A 92 29.98 -0.23 7.86
N LYS A 93 30.04 -1.47 7.39
CA LYS A 93 29.66 -2.71 8.11
C LYS A 93 28.20 -2.70 8.59
N LYS A 94 27.37 -1.81 8.06
CA LYS A 94 25.95 -1.69 8.36
C LYS A 94 25.13 -2.11 7.14
N ARG A 95 24.01 -2.76 7.36
CA ARG A 95 23.02 -2.99 6.30
C ARG A 95 22.31 -1.67 5.96
N ALA A 96 21.87 -1.54 4.72
CA ALA A 96 21.02 -0.43 4.33
C ALA A 96 19.75 -0.40 5.15
N GLY A 97 19.37 0.73 5.68
CA GLY A 97 18.21 0.92 6.53
C GLY A 97 17.74 2.37 6.54
N VAL A 98 16.66 2.61 7.24
CA VAL A 98 16.03 3.93 7.41
C VAL A 98 15.76 4.22 8.87
N GLY A 99 15.74 5.50 9.23
CA GLY A 99 15.27 5.95 10.53
C GLY A 99 13.76 5.70 10.66
N VAL A 100 13.34 5.21 11.82
CA VAL A 100 11.94 4.91 12.14
C VAL A 100 11.56 5.58 13.47
N GLY A 101 10.30 5.94 13.62
CA GLY A 101 9.83 6.60 14.85
C GLY A 101 8.43 7.20 14.68
N GLU A 102 7.81 7.56 15.79
CA GLU A 102 6.47 8.18 15.79
C GLU A 102 6.46 9.57 15.15
N LYS A 103 7.59 10.28 15.17
CA LYS A 103 7.74 11.61 14.56
C LYS A 103 7.72 11.60 13.02
N LEU A 104 7.65 10.42 12.39
CA LEU A 104 7.39 10.27 10.97
C LEU A 104 5.93 10.53 10.59
N LEU A 105 5.00 10.42 11.54
CA LEU A 105 3.58 10.71 11.29
C LEU A 105 3.40 12.16 10.85
N GLY A 106 2.63 12.36 9.80
CA GLY A 106 2.40 13.69 9.22
C GLY A 106 3.51 14.19 8.30
N ARG A 107 4.58 13.43 8.08
CA ARG A 107 5.76 13.83 7.33
C ARG A 107 5.80 13.25 5.91
N VAL A 108 6.50 13.97 5.04
CA VAL A 108 6.84 13.50 3.69
C VAL A 108 8.35 13.31 3.63
N VAL A 109 8.78 12.09 3.34
CA VAL A 109 10.19 11.71 3.33
C VAL A 109 10.58 11.08 1.98
N ASP A 110 11.88 11.12 1.68
CA ASP A 110 12.44 10.42 0.54
C ASP A 110 12.66 8.92 0.82
N ALA A 111 13.21 8.20 -0.15
CA ALA A 111 13.52 6.78 -0.04
C ALA A 111 14.61 6.44 1.00
N LEU A 112 15.35 7.40 1.49
CA LEU A 112 16.37 7.27 2.54
C LEU A 112 15.84 7.65 3.92
N GLY A 113 14.58 8.10 4.00
CA GLY A 113 13.95 8.60 5.21
C GLY A 113 14.18 10.08 5.47
N ALA A 114 14.94 10.81 4.64
CA ALA A 114 15.18 12.23 4.83
C ALA A 114 13.91 13.06 4.55
N PRO A 115 13.59 14.06 5.39
CA PRO A 115 12.40 14.89 5.21
C PRO A 115 12.55 15.80 3.97
N ILE A 116 11.48 15.87 3.16
CA ILE A 116 11.41 16.73 1.96
C ILE A 116 10.24 17.71 2.01
N ASP A 117 9.55 17.79 3.13
CA ASP A 117 8.36 18.62 3.36
C ASP A 117 8.67 20.05 3.87
N GLY A 118 9.94 20.36 4.10
CA GLY A 118 10.37 21.66 4.61
C GLY A 118 10.08 21.91 6.10
N MET A 119 9.61 20.88 6.84
CA MET A 119 9.30 21.00 8.27
C MET A 119 10.49 20.70 9.21
N GLY A 120 11.72 20.71 8.69
CA GLY A 120 12.95 20.45 9.46
C GLY A 120 13.24 18.96 9.67
N GLU A 121 14.35 18.71 10.34
CA GLU A 121 14.88 17.37 10.62
C GLU A 121 13.91 16.53 11.46
N ILE A 122 13.96 15.20 11.26
CA ILE A 122 13.18 14.24 12.02
C ILE A 122 14.10 13.55 13.02
N GLU A 123 13.72 13.52 14.28
CA GLU A 123 14.37 12.73 15.31
C GLU A 123 13.78 11.31 15.27
N TYR A 124 14.61 10.34 14.91
CA TYR A 124 14.20 8.92 14.81
C TYR A 124 14.38 8.22 16.16
N ASP A 125 13.47 7.31 16.46
CA ASP A 125 13.53 6.49 17.68
C ASP A 125 14.50 5.32 17.51
N ASP A 126 14.58 4.76 16.26
CA ASP A 126 15.41 3.59 15.93
C ASP A 126 15.80 3.59 14.46
N TYR A 127 16.58 2.58 14.06
CA TYR A 127 17.04 2.39 12.69
C TYR A 127 16.73 0.98 12.21
N TYR A 128 15.81 0.82 11.26
CA TYR A 128 15.38 -0.48 10.73
C TYR A 128 16.03 -0.78 9.38
N PRO A 129 16.50 -2.02 9.15
CA PRO A 129 17.00 -2.43 7.85
C PRO A 129 15.87 -2.41 6.81
N ILE A 130 16.15 -1.90 5.61
CA ILE A 130 15.18 -1.90 4.51
C ILE A 130 14.85 -3.31 4.03
N GLU A 131 15.81 -4.24 4.07
CA GLU A 131 15.59 -5.65 3.80
C GLU A 131 15.58 -6.43 5.12
N ARG A 132 14.41 -6.93 5.49
CA ARG A 132 14.15 -7.74 6.67
C ARG A 132 13.40 -9.01 6.25
N GLU A 133 13.67 -10.13 6.89
CA GLU A 133 12.91 -11.35 6.69
C GLU A 133 11.48 -11.18 7.21
N ALA A 134 10.51 -11.69 6.44
CA ALA A 134 9.12 -11.67 6.84
C ALA A 134 8.89 -12.55 8.08
N ALA A 135 7.88 -12.21 8.88
CA ALA A 135 7.48 -13.03 10.03
C ALA A 135 7.21 -14.48 9.62
N GLY A 136 7.70 -15.43 10.38
CA GLY A 136 7.50 -16.85 10.16
C GLY A 136 6.02 -17.27 10.25
N VAL A 137 5.68 -18.42 9.68
CA VAL A 137 4.30 -18.92 9.66
C VAL A 137 3.71 -19.06 11.07
N CYS A 138 4.52 -19.51 12.04
CA CYS A 138 4.09 -19.70 13.42
C CYS A 138 3.81 -18.38 14.17
N ASN A 139 4.30 -17.25 13.66
CA ASN A 139 4.15 -15.94 14.29
C ASN A 139 2.97 -15.16 13.72
N ARG A 140 2.21 -15.76 12.79
CA ARG A 140 1.09 -15.13 12.11
C ARG A 140 -0.25 -15.62 12.64
N LYS A 141 -1.22 -14.70 12.70
CA LYS A 141 -2.62 -14.97 13.02
C LYS A 141 -3.48 -14.86 11.75
N SER A 142 -4.56 -15.63 11.71
CA SER A 142 -5.51 -15.54 10.60
C SER A 142 -6.15 -14.15 10.49
N VAL A 143 -6.38 -13.72 9.26
CA VAL A 143 -7.02 -12.44 8.95
C VAL A 143 -8.53 -12.55 9.15
N THR A 144 -9.06 -11.90 10.18
CA THR A 144 -10.47 -11.96 10.56
C THR A 144 -11.07 -10.59 10.91
N VAL A 145 -10.24 -9.55 11.01
CA VAL A 145 -10.69 -8.18 11.32
C VAL A 145 -10.80 -7.40 10.02
N PRO A 146 -11.96 -6.76 9.73
CA PRO A 146 -12.13 -5.99 8.50
C PRO A 146 -11.22 -4.75 8.50
N LEU A 147 -10.70 -4.44 7.30
CA LEU A 147 -10.23 -3.12 6.93
C LEU A 147 -11.36 -2.46 6.15
N GLU A 148 -12.06 -1.52 6.75
CA GLU A 148 -13.12 -0.80 6.08
C GLU A 148 -12.53 0.20 5.10
N THR A 149 -12.75 -0.02 3.80
CA THR A 149 -12.27 0.93 2.77
C THR A 149 -13.18 2.15 2.64
N GLY A 150 -14.44 2.00 3.07
CA GLY A 150 -15.50 2.99 2.87
C GLY A 150 -15.98 3.06 1.42
N ILE A 151 -15.60 2.08 0.61
CA ILE A 151 -16.02 1.96 -0.78
C ILE A 151 -17.00 0.79 -0.88
N LEU A 152 -18.29 1.13 -1.06
CA LEU A 152 -19.39 0.17 -1.00
C LEU A 152 -19.18 -1.05 -1.88
N SER A 153 -18.67 -0.88 -3.09
CA SER A 153 -18.41 -2.00 -4.01
C SER A 153 -17.30 -2.94 -3.54
N ILE A 154 -16.33 -2.44 -2.77
CA ILE A 154 -15.21 -3.23 -2.24
C ILE A 154 -15.64 -3.91 -0.95
N ASP A 155 -16.11 -3.16 0.03
CA ASP A 155 -16.43 -3.67 1.36
C ASP A 155 -17.56 -4.70 1.33
N SER A 156 -18.51 -4.56 0.37
CA SER A 156 -19.62 -5.52 0.18
C SER A 156 -19.22 -6.80 -0.56
N MET A 157 -18.40 -6.71 -1.62
CA MET A 157 -18.15 -7.84 -2.53
C MET A 157 -16.73 -8.43 -2.44
N PHE A 158 -15.74 -7.62 -2.10
CA PHE A 158 -14.32 -7.98 -2.07
C PHE A 158 -13.66 -7.48 -0.78
N PRO A 159 -14.17 -7.86 0.39
CA PRO A 159 -13.73 -7.32 1.66
C PRO A 159 -12.24 -7.57 1.90
N ILE A 160 -11.59 -6.57 2.48
CA ILE A 160 -10.19 -6.60 2.84
C ILE A 160 -10.07 -6.75 4.35
N GLY A 161 -9.15 -7.59 4.81
CA GLY A 161 -8.88 -7.76 6.23
C GLY A 161 -7.55 -7.16 6.65
N ARG A 162 -7.44 -6.79 7.92
CA ARG A 162 -6.19 -6.29 8.52
C ARG A 162 -5.12 -7.37 8.50
N GLY A 163 -4.02 -7.11 7.78
CA GLY A 163 -2.94 -8.08 7.52
C GLY A 163 -3.02 -8.77 6.15
N GLN A 164 -3.99 -8.44 5.32
CA GLN A 164 -4.16 -8.96 3.96
C GLN A 164 -3.35 -8.14 2.95
N ARG A 165 -3.01 -8.79 1.82
CA ARG A 165 -2.42 -8.16 0.64
C ARG A 165 -3.44 -8.18 -0.48
N GLU A 166 -4.03 -7.05 -0.80
CA GLU A 166 -5.04 -6.95 -1.86
C GLU A 166 -4.53 -6.06 -2.98
N LEU A 167 -4.39 -6.63 -4.17
CA LEU A 167 -3.88 -5.93 -5.35
C LEU A 167 -4.95 -5.02 -5.96
N ILE A 168 -4.59 -3.77 -6.26
CA ILE A 168 -5.40 -2.87 -7.08
C ILE A 168 -4.76 -2.84 -8.48
N ILE A 169 -5.46 -3.34 -9.48
CA ILE A 169 -4.94 -3.51 -10.83
C ILE A 169 -5.86 -2.91 -11.89
N GLY A 170 -5.31 -2.31 -12.91
CA GLY A 170 -6.05 -1.72 -14.03
C GLY A 170 -5.20 -0.77 -14.86
N ASP A 171 -5.74 -0.29 -15.96
CA ASP A 171 -5.06 0.63 -16.87
C ASP A 171 -4.82 2.01 -16.27
N ARG A 172 -4.08 2.85 -16.97
CA ARG A 172 -3.87 4.25 -16.55
C ARG A 172 -5.19 4.97 -16.41
N GLN A 173 -5.29 5.84 -15.37
CA GLN A 173 -6.43 6.71 -15.11
C GLN A 173 -7.76 5.98 -14.85
N THR A 174 -7.74 4.73 -14.43
CA THR A 174 -8.95 3.98 -14.02
C THR A 174 -9.37 4.20 -12.57
N GLY A 175 -8.66 5.05 -11.82
CA GLY A 175 -9.00 5.39 -10.45
C GLY A 175 -8.27 4.57 -9.37
N LYS A 176 -7.18 3.87 -9.67
CA LYS A 176 -6.40 3.07 -8.70
C LYS A 176 -5.96 3.89 -7.47
N THR A 177 -5.28 5.00 -7.71
CA THR A 177 -4.83 5.93 -6.65
C THR A 177 -6.01 6.55 -5.88
N SER A 178 -7.16 6.74 -6.54
CA SER A 178 -8.37 7.25 -5.89
C SER A 178 -8.95 6.29 -4.87
N ILE A 179 -8.96 4.98 -5.17
CA ILE A 179 -9.36 3.94 -4.22
C ILE A 179 -8.42 3.94 -3.00
N ALA A 180 -7.10 4.00 -3.24
CA ALA A 180 -6.13 4.07 -2.17
C ALA A 180 -6.33 5.32 -1.29
N LEU A 181 -6.58 6.48 -1.91
CA LEU A 181 -6.84 7.72 -1.19
C LEU A 181 -8.10 7.63 -0.31
N ASP A 182 -9.24 7.21 -0.87
CA ASP A 182 -10.49 7.07 -0.12
C ASP A 182 -10.34 6.05 1.02
N THR A 183 -9.61 4.95 0.78
CA THR A 183 -9.29 3.98 1.84
C THR A 183 -8.49 4.61 2.97
N ILE A 184 -7.47 5.45 2.67
CA ILE A 184 -6.70 6.19 3.68
C ILE A 184 -7.60 7.17 4.44
N LEU A 185 -8.44 7.95 3.72
CA LEU A 185 -9.35 8.91 4.33
C LEU A 185 -10.33 8.24 5.31
N ASN A 186 -10.78 7.03 4.98
CA ASN A 186 -11.69 6.26 5.82
C ASN A 186 -11.07 5.69 7.10
N GLN A 187 -9.73 5.76 7.25
CA GLN A 187 -9.07 5.28 8.47
C GLN A 187 -9.10 6.30 9.63
N LYS A 188 -9.60 7.50 9.40
CA LYS A 188 -9.71 8.53 10.45
C LYS A 188 -10.49 8.02 11.65
N GLY A 189 -9.86 8.03 12.84
CA GLY A 189 -10.49 7.58 14.08
C GLY A 189 -10.61 6.05 14.25
N LYS A 190 -10.00 5.24 13.36
CA LYS A 190 -10.06 3.77 13.40
C LYS A 190 -8.79 3.10 13.93
N ASP A 191 -7.93 3.87 14.64
CA ASP A 191 -6.65 3.41 15.20
C ASP A 191 -5.76 2.68 14.18
N MET A 192 -5.68 3.26 12.97
CA MET A 192 -4.91 2.77 11.84
C MET A 192 -3.88 3.80 11.42
N ILE A 193 -2.63 3.37 11.26
CA ILE A 193 -1.55 4.17 10.70
C ILE A 193 -1.48 3.88 9.20
N CYS A 194 -1.31 4.93 8.40
CA CYS A 194 -1.22 4.80 6.96
C CYS A 194 0.20 5.13 6.46
N VAL A 195 0.71 4.37 5.50
CA VAL A 195 1.96 4.63 4.81
C VAL A 195 1.67 4.64 3.31
N TYR A 196 1.85 5.78 2.67
CA TYR A 196 1.71 5.89 1.22
C TYR A 196 3.08 5.98 0.57
N VAL A 197 3.40 5.00 -0.27
CA VAL A 197 4.69 4.88 -0.95
C VAL A 197 4.53 5.22 -2.42
N ALA A 198 4.98 6.41 -2.81
CA ALA A 198 4.94 6.89 -4.19
C ALA A 198 6.24 6.50 -4.92
N ILE A 199 6.14 5.61 -5.92
CA ILE A 199 7.28 5.07 -6.64
C ILE A 199 7.28 5.58 -8.08
N GLY A 200 8.30 6.36 -8.46
CA GLY A 200 8.42 6.88 -9.82
C GLY A 200 7.26 7.77 -10.26
N GLN A 201 6.58 8.42 -9.31
CA GLN A 201 5.48 9.34 -9.58
C GLN A 201 6.02 10.74 -9.90
N LYS A 202 5.21 11.55 -10.60
CA LYS A 202 5.54 12.95 -10.85
C LYS A 202 5.40 13.75 -9.55
N ALA A 203 6.32 14.68 -9.30
CA ALA A 203 6.28 15.55 -8.11
C ALA A 203 4.93 16.27 -7.95
N SER A 204 4.34 16.75 -9.05
CA SER A 204 3.02 17.39 -9.04
C SER A 204 1.88 16.46 -8.59
N THR A 205 1.96 15.17 -8.92
CA THR A 205 0.97 14.17 -8.51
C THR A 205 1.09 13.90 -7.01
N VAL A 206 2.30 13.73 -6.51
CA VAL A 206 2.57 13.52 -5.08
C VAL A 206 2.17 14.75 -4.27
N ALA A 207 2.50 15.96 -4.73
CA ALA A 207 2.12 17.19 -4.06
C ALA A 207 0.60 17.34 -3.93
N LYS A 208 -0.15 17.04 -5.02
CA LYS A 208 -1.61 17.05 -4.99
C LYS A 208 -2.16 16.01 -4.00
N PHE A 209 -1.61 14.80 -3.99
CA PHE A 209 -2.03 13.76 -3.07
C PHE A 209 -1.84 14.16 -1.61
N VAL A 210 -0.68 14.76 -1.28
CA VAL A 210 -0.38 15.29 0.05
C VAL A 210 -1.32 16.44 0.42
N GLU A 211 -1.65 17.33 -0.53
CA GLU A 211 -2.62 18.41 -0.32
C GLU A 211 -4.02 17.86 -0.03
N ASP A 212 -4.46 16.84 -0.79
CA ASP A 212 -5.75 16.18 -0.56
C ASP A 212 -5.79 15.52 0.83
N LEU A 213 -4.72 14.85 1.28
CA LEU A 213 -4.61 14.29 2.63
C LEU A 213 -4.68 15.37 3.72
N LYS A 214 -3.95 16.49 3.52
CA LYS A 214 -3.98 17.64 4.46
C LYS A 214 -5.37 18.25 4.57
N LYS A 215 -6.03 18.48 3.44
CA LYS A 215 -7.37 19.07 3.36
C LYS A 215 -8.41 18.26 4.14
N HIS A 216 -8.28 16.92 4.15
CA HIS A 216 -9.22 16.03 4.84
C HIS A 216 -8.75 15.61 6.24
N GLY A 217 -7.60 16.14 6.71
CA GLY A 217 -7.04 15.83 8.03
C GLY A 217 -6.57 14.39 8.17
N ALA A 218 -6.08 13.80 7.07
CA ALA A 218 -5.55 12.43 7.05
C ALA A 218 -4.02 12.39 7.20
N MET A 219 -3.34 13.53 7.12
CA MET A 219 -1.88 13.58 7.33
C MET A 219 -1.48 13.20 8.74
N ASP A 220 -2.29 13.49 9.76
CA ASP A 220 -1.96 13.27 11.17
C ASP A 220 -1.62 11.80 11.50
N TYR A 221 -2.16 10.86 10.72
CA TYR A 221 -1.92 9.42 10.87
C TYR A 221 -1.27 8.79 9.61
N THR A 222 -0.74 9.62 8.70
CA THR A 222 -0.18 9.15 7.42
C THR A 222 1.29 9.56 7.28
N ILE A 223 2.12 8.63 6.82
CA ILE A 223 3.50 8.84 6.39
C ILE A 223 3.52 8.75 4.87
N VAL A 224 4.14 9.71 4.20
CA VAL A 224 4.34 9.68 2.74
C VAL A 224 5.82 9.45 2.45
N VAL A 225 6.13 8.34 1.77
CA VAL A 225 7.48 7.99 1.34
C VAL A 225 7.53 8.09 -0.18
N THR A 226 8.48 8.81 -0.72
CA THR A 226 8.49 9.05 -2.17
C THR A 226 9.86 8.90 -2.81
N ALA A 227 9.88 8.29 -4.00
CA ALA A 227 10.94 8.40 -4.98
C ALA A 227 10.33 8.91 -6.28
N MET A 228 10.74 10.10 -6.70
CA MET A 228 10.17 10.78 -7.85
C MET A 228 10.57 10.10 -9.16
N ALA A 229 9.85 10.38 -10.24
CA ALA A 229 10.21 9.89 -11.58
C ALA A 229 11.56 10.44 -12.11
N SER A 230 12.02 11.56 -11.55
CA SER A 230 13.32 12.17 -11.84
C SER A 230 14.47 11.56 -11.05
N ASP A 231 14.16 10.78 -10.00
CA ASP A 231 15.17 10.21 -9.13
C ASP A 231 15.83 8.99 -9.80
N LEU A 232 17.04 8.69 -9.39
CA LEU A 232 17.78 7.54 -9.88
C LEU A 232 17.01 6.23 -9.62
N ALA A 233 17.12 5.28 -10.53
CA ALA A 233 16.47 3.97 -10.41
C ALA A 233 16.75 3.27 -9.05
N PRO A 234 17.94 3.36 -8.46
CA PRO A 234 18.21 2.84 -7.12
C PRO A 234 17.29 3.39 -6.02
N LEU A 235 16.98 4.67 -6.02
CA LEU A 235 16.09 5.27 -5.03
C LEU A 235 14.65 4.77 -5.22
N GLN A 236 14.21 4.64 -6.47
CA GLN A 236 12.90 4.04 -6.77
C GLN A 236 12.83 2.56 -6.34
N TYR A 237 13.95 1.83 -6.44
CA TYR A 237 14.06 0.43 -6.01
C TYR A 237 13.94 0.29 -4.49
N ILE A 238 14.65 1.12 -3.70
CA ILE A 238 14.62 0.98 -2.24
C ILE A 238 13.38 1.58 -1.58
N CYS A 239 12.70 2.51 -2.25
CA CYS A 239 11.55 3.25 -1.72
C CYS A 239 10.46 2.36 -1.08
N PRO A 240 9.94 1.30 -1.73
CA PRO A 240 8.92 0.45 -1.11
C PRO A 240 9.46 -0.33 0.09
N TYR A 241 10.72 -0.74 0.08
CA TYR A 241 11.33 -1.41 1.23
C TYR A 241 11.52 -0.46 2.42
N ALA A 242 11.88 0.80 2.16
CA ALA A 242 11.97 1.84 3.17
C ALA A 242 10.62 2.11 3.83
N GLY A 243 9.56 2.29 3.01
CA GLY A 243 8.19 2.45 3.52
C GLY A 243 7.72 1.25 4.33
N THR A 244 8.07 0.03 3.89
CA THR A 244 7.74 -1.19 4.64
C THR A 244 8.48 -1.25 5.99
N ALA A 245 9.76 -0.86 6.05
CA ALA A 245 10.51 -0.81 7.30
C ALA A 245 9.90 0.19 8.29
N MET A 246 9.41 1.34 7.81
CA MET A 246 8.68 2.30 8.64
C MET A 246 7.35 1.72 9.13
N ALA A 247 6.62 0.97 8.29
CA ALA A 247 5.38 0.29 8.68
C ALA A 247 5.62 -0.81 9.73
N GLU A 248 6.70 -1.59 9.60
CA GLU A 248 7.06 -2.65 10.55
C GLU A 248 7.36 -2.12 11.95
N TYR A 249 7.92 -0.93 12.09
CA TYR A 249 8.13 -0.30 13.39
C TYR A 249 6.81 -0.16 14.18
N PHE A 250 5.74 0.24 13.52
CA PHE A 250 4.43 0.35 14.16
C PHE A 250 3.78 -1.02 14.38
N MET A 251 3.92 -1.94 13.44
CA MET A 251 3.44 -3.32 13.58
C MET A 251 4.11 -4.02 14.77
N ASP A 252 5.42 -3.87 14.93
CA ASP A 252 6.19 -4.43 16.05
C ASP A 252 5.75 -3.81 17.41
N LYS A 253 5.17 -2.58 17.40
CA LYS A 253 4.53 -1.94 18.57
C LYS A 253 3.06 -2.33 18.76
N GLY A 254 2.55 -3.31 18.03
CA GLY A 254 1.17 -3.80 18.15
C GLY A 254 0.12 -2.94 17.46
N LYS A 255 0.53 -2.00 16.57
CA LYS A 255 -0.39 -1.15 15.81
C LYS A 255 -0.79 -1.80 14.48
N ASP A 256 -1.97 -1.44 14.00
CA ASP A 256 -2.40 -1.80 12.66
C ASP A 256 -1.95 -0.75 11.65
N VAL A 257 -1.38 -1.19 10.54
CA VAL A 257 -0.83 -0.32 9.50
C VAL A 257 -1.46 -0.67 8.14
N LEU A 258 -1.86 0.35 7.41
CA LEU A 258 -2.22 0.27 6.00
C LEU A 258 -1.06 0.80 5.16
N ILE A 259 -0.49 -0.01 4.28
CA ILE A 259 0.56 0.43 3.36
C ILE A 259 0.07 0.35 1.90
N VAL A 260 0.26 1.44 1.16
CA VAL A 260 -0.07 1.54 -0.27
C VAL A 260 1.21 1.67 -1.06
N TYR A 261 1.40 0.87 -2.11
CA TYR A 261 2.53 0.97 -3.03
C TYR A 261 2.05 1.46 -4.40
N ASP A 262 2.26 2.74 -4.70
CA ASP A 262 1.82 3.37 -5.97
C ASP A 262 3.01 3.79 -6.83
N ASP A 263 3.50 3.00 -7.82
CA ASP A 263 3.05 1.68 -8.20
C ASP A 263 4.23 0.68 -8.33
N LEU A 264 3.94 -0.60 -8.14
CA LEU A 264 4.94 -1.66 -8.25
C LEU A 264 5.34 -1.97 -9.71
N SER A 265 4.59 -1.51 -10.72
CA SER A 265 5.00 -1.61 -12.12
C SER A 265 6.26 -0.78 -12.36
N LYS A 266 6.31 0.47 -11.85
CA LYS A 266 7.49 1.32 -11.93
C LYS A 266 8.64 0.79 -11.08
N HIS A 267 8.35 0.21 -9.92
CA HIS A 267 9.35 -0.49 -9.11
C HIS A 267 10.05 -1.60 -9.90
N ALA A 268 9.30 -2.43 -10.62
CA ALA A 268 9.85 -3.47 -11.47
C ALA A 268 10.70 -2.90 -12.62
N VAL A 269 10.28 -1.78 -13.24
CA VAL A 269 11.03 -1.10 -14.29
C VAL A 269 12.35 -0.55 -13.76
N ALA A 270 12.36 0.07 -12.57
CA ALA A 270 13.58 0.54 -11.92
C ALA A 270 14.54 -0.62 -11.64
N TYR A 271 14.04 -1.73 -11.13
CA TYR A 271 14.84 -2.95 -10.89
C TYR A 271 15.41 -3.55 -12.18
N ARG A 272 14.64 -3.55 -13.28
CA ARG A 272 15.11 -3.96 -14.60
C ARG A 272 16.25 -3.08 -15.08
N ALA A 273 16.10 -1.76 -14.98
CA ALA A 273 17.15 -0.81 -15.38
C ALA A 273 18.45 -1.05 -14.60
N MET A 274 18.36 -1.17 -13.27
CA MET A 274 19.53 -1.47 -12.43
C MET A 274 20.18 -2.81 -12.78
N SER A 275 19.38 -3.83 -13.00
CA SER A 275 19.88 -5.19 -13.30
C SER A 275 20.63 -5.24 -14.64
N LEU A 276 20.13 -4.52 -15.64
CA LEU A 276 20.81 -4.39 -16.94
C LEU A 276 22.14 -3.63 -16.82
N LEU A 277 22.18 -2.56 -16.04
CA LEU A 277 23.41 -1.81 -15.77
C LEU A 277 24.44 -2.65 -14.97
N LEU A 278 23.97 -3.50 -14.06
CA LEU A 278 24.80 -4.50 -13.34
C LEU A 278 25.17 -5.70 -14.22
N LYS A 279 24.82 -5.68 -15.52
CA LYS A 279 25.07 -6.77 -16.50
C LYS A 279 24.51 -8.14 -16.09
N ARG A 280 23.41 -8.16 -15.31
CA ARG A 280 22.70 -9.40 -15.01
C ARG A 280 21.98 -9.88 -16.26
N SER A 281 21.93 -11.20 -16.47
CA SER A 281 21.27 -11.78 -17.65
C SER A 281 19.77 -11.49 -17.65
N PRO A 282 19.23 -10.88 -18.73
CA PRO A 282 17.81 -10.63 -18.84
C PRO A 282 17.03 -11.91 -19.11
N ALA A 283 15.82 -11.99 -18.58
CA ALA A 283 14.83 -13.04 -18.84
C ALA A 283 13.62 -12.46 -19.60
N ARG A 284 12.40 -12.94 -19.32
CA ARG A 284 11.15 -12.51 -19.98
C ARG A 284 10.98 -10.99 -19.87
N GLU A 285 10.65 -10.33 -20.98
CA GLU A 285 10.45 -8.89 -21.13
C GLU A 285 11.65 -8.05 -20.63
N ALA A 286 12.85 -8.63 -20.74
CA ALA A 286 14.11 -8.06 -20.25
C ALA A 286 14.17 -7.84 -18.72
N TYR A 287 13.23 -8.36 -17.96
CA TYR A 287 13.34 -8.39 -16.50
C TYR A 287 14.37 -9.43 -16.05
N PRO A 288 15.08 -9.20 -14.94
CA PRO A 288 15.94 -10.22 -14.37
C PRO A 288 15.10 -11.41 -13.85
N GLY A 289 15.71 -12.60 -13.81
CA GLY A 289 15.02 -13.83 -13.45
C GLY A 289 14.47 -13.86 -12.03
N ASP A 290 14.94 -13.00 -11.16
CA ASP A 290 14.54 -12.87 -9.76
C ASP A 290 13.47 -11.76 -9.51
N VAL A 291 12.84 -11.21 -10.54
CA VAL A 291 11.82 -10.16 -10.38
C VAL A 291 10.60 -10.63 -9.59
N PHE A 292 10.26 -11.94 -9.62
CA PHE A 292 9.24 -12.50 -8.75
C PHE A 292 9.64 -12.36 -7.28
N TYR A 293 10.88 -12.68 -6.95
CA TYR A 293 11.42 -12.58 -5.60
C TYR A 293 11.46 -11.11 -5.10
N LEU A 294 11.69 -10.15 -6.01
CA LEU A 294 11.63 -8.72 -5.69
C LEU A 294 10.32 -8.36 -4.99
N HIS A 295 9.18 -8.71 -5.58
CA HIS A 295 7.86 -8.36 -5.04
C HIS A 295 7.42 -9.32 -3.93
N SER A 296 7.76 -10.60 -4.00
CA SER A 296 7.37 -11.57 -2.97
C SER A 296 8.02 -11.27 -1.62
N ARG A 297 9.34 -10.98 -1.57
CA ARG A 297 10.02 -10.63 -0.32
C ARG A 297 9.56 -9.29 0.27
N LEU A 298 9.02 -8.37 -0.55
CA LEU A 298 8.40 -7.13 -0.10
C LEU A 298 7.02 -7.40 0.52
N LEU A 299 6.13 -8.05 -0.25
CA LEU A 299 4.73 -8.22 0.11
C LEU A 299 4.52 -9.26 1.22
N GLU A 300 5.40 -10.26 1.33
CA GLU A 300 5.34 -11.24 2.44
C GLU A 300 5.59 -10.63 3.82
N ARG A 301 6.18 -9.45 3.91
CA ARG A 301 6.32 -8.69 5.16
C ARG A 301 4.98 -8.16 5.69
N SER A 302 3.99 -8.05 4.81
CA SER A 302 2.62 -7.67 5.18
C SER A 302 1.87 -8.89 5.70
N CYS A 303 1.49 -8.86 6.97
CA CYS A 303 0.80 -9.94 7.65
C CYS A 303 0.15 -9.42 8.93
N ARG A 304 -0.60 -10.28 9.62
CA ARG A 304 -1.06 -10.06 10.98
C ARG A 304 -0.26 -10.93 11.93
N LEU A 305 0.37 -10.30 12.92
CA LEU A 305 1.11 -11.01 13.97
C LEU A 305 0.16 -11.62 14.99
N ASP A 306 0.58 -12.69 15.63
CA ASP A 306 -0.13 -13.27 16.76
C ASP A 306 0.05 -12.39 18.01
N ASP A 307 -0.77 -12.67 19.03
CA ASP A 307 -0.78 -11.87 20.28
C ASP A 307 0.52 -11.99 21.08
N ALA A 308 1.28 -13.09 20.91
CA ALA A 308 2.59 -13.28 21.54
C ALA A 308 3.68 -12.39 20.90
N HIS A 309 3.48 -11.98 19.66
CA HIS A 309 4.39 -11.10 18.91
C HIS A 309 3.85 -9.67 18.76
N GLY A 310 2.95 -9.24 19.65
CA GLY A 310 2.43 -7.88 19.72
C GLY A 310 1.08 -7.66 19.05
N GLY A 311 0.57 -8.59 18.24
CA GLY A 311 -0.78 -8.55 17.64
C GLY A 311 -0.98 -7.51 16.55
N GLY A 312 0.05 -6.73 16.17
CA GLY A 312 -0.02 -5.73 15.11
C GLY A 312 -0.20 -6.33 13.71
N SER A 313 -0.55 -5.50 12.75
CA SER A 313 -0.71 -5.94 11.35
C SER A 313 -0.22 -4.90 10.35
N ILE A 314 0.19 -5.39 9.16
CA ILE A 314 0.38 -4.56 7.97
C ILE A 314 -0.54 -5.09 6.88
N THR A 315 -1.48 -4.26 6.44
CA THR A 315 -2.33 -4.52 5.29
C THR A 315 -1.73 -3.82 4.08
N ALA A 316 -1.46 -4.56 3.00
CA ALA A 316 -0.85 -4.01 1.80
C ALA A 316 -1.86 -3.84 0.67
N LEU A 317 -1.84 -2.66 0.06
CA LEU A 317 -2.53 -2.33 -1.19
C LEU A 317 -1.49 -2.03 -2.28
N PRO A 318 -0.87 -3.04 -2.89
CA PRO A 318 -0.03 -2.82 -4.05
C PRO A 318 -0.87 -2.39 -5.24
N ILE A 319 -0.35 -1.44 -6.02
CA ILE A 319 -0.96 -0.97 -7.26
C ILE A 319 -0.12 -1.46 -8.43
N ILE A 320 -0.78 -2.05 -9.42
CA ILE A 320 -0.18 -2.46 -10.70
C ILE A 320 -0.92 -1.77 -11.85
N GLU A 321 -0.14 -1.25 -12.78
CA GLU A 321 -0.65 -0.67 -14.02
C GLU A 321 -0.62 -1.71 -15.15
N THR A 322 -1.78 -1.93 -15.78
CA THR A 322 -1.89 -2.75 -16.99
C THR A 322 -1.88 -1.88 -18.24
N GLN A 323 -1.71 -2.52 -19.39
CA GLN A 323 -1.87 -1.93 -20.72
C GLN A 323 -2.98 -2.66 -21.45
N ALA A 324 -4.01 -1.92 -21.87
CA ALA A 324 -5.19 -2.47 -22.57
C ALA A 324 -5.87 -3.63 -21.80
N GLY A 325 -5.89 -3.57 -20.46
CA GLY A 325 -6.51 -4.59 -19.62
C GLY A 325 -5.77 -5.93 -19.57
N ASP A 326 -4.53 -6.03 -20.10
CA ASP A 326 -3.79 -7.28 -20.12
C ASP A 326 -3.26 -7.68 -18.74
N VAL A 327 -4.00 -8.53 -18.06
CA VAL A 327 -3.60 -9.14 -16.78
C VAL A 327 -2.65 -10.32 -16.94
N SER A 328 -2.44 -10.81 -18.18
CA SER A 328 -1.56 -11.95 -18.49
C SER A 328 -0.09 -11.55 -18.69
N ALA A 329 0.19 -10.25 -18.69
CA ALA A 329 1.55 -9.71 -18.75
C ALA A 329 2.41 -10.18 -17.55
N TYR A 330 3.73 -10.10 -17.68
CA TYR A 330 4.64 -10.77 -16.74
C TYR A 330 4.55 -10.22 -15.31
N ILE A 331 4.58 -8.91 -15.13
CA ILE A 331 4.50 -8.31 -13.78
C ILE A 331 3.12 -8.47 -13.15
N PRO A 332 1.99 -8.20 -13.84
CA PRO A 332 0.66 -8.48 -13.33
C PRO A 332 0.47 -9.90 -12.80
N THR A 333 0.81 -10.92 -13.60
CA THR A 333 0.69 -12.33 -13.21
C THR A 333 1.50 -12.68 -11.97
N ASN A 334 2.71 -12.14 -11.86
CA ASN A 334 3.55 -12.36 -10.68
C ASN A 334 2.89 -11.78 -9.41
N VAL A 335 2.41 -10.55 -9.46
CA VAL A 335 1.84 -9.89 -8.27
C VAL A 335 0.48 -10.48 -7.91
N ILE A 336 -0.37 -10.86 -8.88
CA ILE A 336 -1.62 -11.60 -8.63
C ILE A 336 -1.36 -12.91 -7.86
N SER A 337 -0.26 -13.61 -8.18
CA SER A 337 0.07 -14.86 -7.50
C SER A 337 0.60 -14.67 -6.07
N ILE A 338 1.24 -13.53 -5.78
CA ILE A 338 1.79 -13.20 -4.47
C ILE A 338 0.70 -12.69 -3.51
N THR A 339 -0.32 -11.99 -4.04
CA THR A 339 -1.37 -11.34 -3.24
C THR A 339 -2.51 -12.28 -2.87
N ASP A 340 -3.29 -11.89 -1.87
CA ASP A 340 -4.44 -12.64 -1.36
C ASP A 340 -5.75 -12.30 -2.10
N GLY A 341 -5.65 -11.66 -3.24
CA GLY A 341 -6.74 -11.24 -4.11
C GLY A 341 -6.38 -10.01 -4.93
N GLN A 342 -7.31 -9.61 -5.79
CA GLN A 342 -7.18 -8.43 -6.63
C GLN A 342 -8.51 -7.71 -6.84
N ILE A 343 -8.45 -6.39 -6.88
CA ILE A 343 -9.52 -5.49 -7.31
C ILE A 343 -9.14 -5.02 -8.72
N PHE A 344 -9.86 -5.53 -9.72
CA PHE A 344 -9.63 -5.19 -11.12
C PHE A 344 -10.50 -4.00 -11.52
N LEU A 345 -9.85 -2.93 -12.02
CA LEU A 345 -10.51 -1.73 -12.52
C LEU A 345 -10.54 -1.75 -14.03
N GLU A 346 -11.74 -1.72 -14.58
CA GLU A 346 -11.99 -1.82 -16.01
C GLU A 346 -12.15 -0.44 -16.64
N THR A 347 -11.46 -0.25 -17.77
CA THR A 347 -11.44 1.02 -18.50
C THR A 347 -12.82 1.37 -19.07
N GLU A 348 -13.55 0.38 -19.61
CA GLU A 348 -14.89 0.57 -20.19
C GLU A 348 -15.91 1.04 -19.13
N LEU A 349 -15.88 0.43 -17.92
CA LEU A 349 -16.73 0.84 -16.81
C LEU A 349 -16.40 2.28 -16.37
N PHE A 350 -15.12 2.64 -16.33
CA PHE A 350 -14.71 3.98 -15.93
C PHE A 350 -15.24 5.06 -16.88
N PHE A 351 -15.10 4.83 -18.19
CA PHE A 351 -15.55 5.78 -19.20
C PHE A 351 -17.07 5.78 -19.40
N SER A 352 -17.77 4.67 -19.11
CA SER A 352 -19.24 4.65 -19.07
C SER A 352 -19.83 5.36 -17.82
N GLY A 353 -18.97 5.85 -16.91
CA GLY A 353 -19.38 6.60 -15.74
C GLY A 353 -19.65 5.75 -14.50
N VAL A 354 -19.33 4.46 -14.52
CA VAL A 354 -19.35 3.60 -13.33
C VAL A 354 -18.05 3.83 -12.56
N ARG A 355 -18.13 4.52 -11.45
CA ARG A 355 -16.97 4.89 -10.61
C ARG A 355 -17.29 4.64 -9.13
N PRO A 356 -16.51 3.80 -8.43
CA PRO A 356 -15.33 3.05 -8.86
C PRO A 356 -15.62 2.01 -9.96
N ALA A 357 -14.68 1.83 -10.88
CA ALA A 357 -14.84 0.97 -12.06
C ALA A 357 -14.48 -0.51 -11.76
N VAL A 358 -14.96 -1.03 -10.63
CA VAL A 358 -14.63 -2.38 -10.16
C VAL A 358 -15.34 -3.43 -11.01
N ASN A 359 -14.55 -4.28 -11.67
CA ASN A 359 -15.08 -5.43 -12.39
C ASN A 359 -15.40 -6.56 -11.42
N VAL A 360 -16.69 -6.91 -11.29
CA VAL A 360 -17.18 -7.93 -10.34
C VAL A 360 -16.75 -9.34 -10.73
N GLY A 361 -16.54 -9.61 -12.01
CA GLY A 361 -16.16 -10.94 -12.52
C GLY A 361 -14.68 -11.26 -12.29
N LEU A 362 -13.79 -10.27 -12.49
CA LEU A 362 -12.33 -10.43 -12.42
C LEU A 362 -11.74 -10.12 -11.03
N SER A 363 -12.50 -9.43 -10.17
CA SER A 363 -12.07 -9.11 -8.82
C SER A 363 -12.35 -10.28 -7.87
N VAL A 364 -11.39 -10.54 -6.97
CA VAL A 364 -11.44 -11.66 -6.02
C VAL A 364 -10.77 -11.25 -4.72
N SER A 365 -11.40 -11.54 -3.58
CA SER A 365 -10.75 -11.55 -2.26
C SER A 365 -10.69 -13.00 -1.75
N ARG A 366 -9.48 -13.51 -1.49
CA ARG A 366 -9.30 -14.89 -0.98
C ARG A 366 -9.63 -15.00 0.50
N VAL A 367 -9.59 -13.92 1.25
CA VAL A 367 -10.04 -13.86 2.65
C VAL A 367 -11.57 -13.79 2.70
N GLY A 368 -12.17 -12.99 1.83
CA GLY A 368 -13.61 -12.91 1.64
C GLY A 368 -14.36 -12.63 2.94
N GLY A 369 -15.50 -13.28 3.12
CA GLY A 369 -16.41 -13.06 4.25
C GLY A 369 -15.83 -13.35 5.64
N ALA A 370 -14.60 -13.87 5.77
CA ALA A 370 -13.89 -13.96 7.06
C ALA A 370 -13.46 -12.58 7.57
N ALA A 371 -13.22 -11.63 6.65
CA ALA A 371 -12.87 -10.25 6.93
C ALA A 371 -14.08 -9.29 6.91
N GLN A 372 -15.29 -9.79 7.04
CA GLN A 372 -16.51 -8.96 7.14
C GLN A 372 -17.14 -9.09 8.53
N THR A 373 -17.78 -8.01 8.98
CA THR A 373 -18.70 -8.08 10.11
C THR A 373 -19.93 -8.93 9.73
N LYS A 374 -20.53 -9.58 10.72
CA LYS A 374 -21.70 -10.45 10.47
C LYS A 374 -22.87 -9.69 9.81
N ILE A 375 -23.01 -8.41 10.14
CA ILE A 375 -24.08 -7.56 9.57
C ILE A 375 -23.82 -7.29 8.09
N VAL A 376 -22.62 -6.82 7.70
CA VAL A 376 -22.26 -6.56 6.30
C VAL A 376 -22.36 -7.83 5.48
N LYS A 377 -21.85 -8.96 6.00
CA LYS A 377 -21.96 -10.26 5.32
C LYS A 377 -23.39 -10.69 5.04
N LYS A 378 -24.34 -10.41 5.95
CA LYS A 378 -25.77 -10.77 5.76
C LYS A 378 -26.40 -9.90 4.67
N VAL A 379 -26.17 -8.60 4.67
CA VAL A 379 -26.80 -7.67 3.72
C VAL A 379 -26.16 -7.68 2.33
N SER A 380 -24.89 -8.07 2.20
CA SER A 380 -24.18 -8.12 0.92
C SER A 380 -24.25 -9.48 0.22
N GLY A 381 -24.79 -10.51 0.87
CA GLY A 381 -24.66 -11.91 0.44
C GLY A 381 -25.11 -12.20 -0.99
N ASN A 382 -26.17 -11.55 -1.47
CA ASN A 382 -26.71 -11.76 -2.81
C ASN A 382 -26.21 -10.76 -3.86
N LEU A 383 -25.62 -9.64 -3.44
CA LEU A 383 -25.27 -8.52 -4.32
C LEU A 383 -24.41 -8.95 -5.53
N ARG A 384 -23.40 -9.78 -5.31
CA ARG A 384 -22.53 -10.28 -6.37
C ARG A 384 -23.26 -11.17 -7.38
N ILE A 385 -24.18 -11.98 -6.90
CA ILE A 385 -25.00 -12.88 -7.73
C ILE A 385 -25.97 -12.05 -8.58
N ASP A 386 -26.67 -11.10 -7.95
CA ASP A 386 -27.63 -10.22 -8.62
C ASP A 386 -26.96 -9.38 -9.71
N LEU A 387 -25.75 -8.84 -9.46
CA LEU A 387 -24.98 -8.11 -10.45
C LEU A 387 -24.46 -9.00 -11.59
N ALA A 388 -24.07 -10.24 -11.30
CA ALA A 388 -23.65 -11.18 -12.33
C ALA A 388 -24.82 -11.55 -13.24
N GLN A 389 -25.99 -11.85 -12.68
CA GLN A 389 -27.21 -12.13 -13.44
C GLN A 389 -27.65 -10.91 -14.27
N PHE A 390 -27.59 -9.71 -13.67
CA PHE A 390 -27.88 -8.48 -14.40
C PHE A 390 -27.00 -8.32 -15.63
N ARG A 391 -25.67 -8.47 -15.51
CA ARG A 391 -24.74 -8.33 -16.63
C ARG A 391 -24.99 -9.37 -17.72
N GLU A 392 -25.28 -10.59 -17.36
CA GLU A 392 -25.60 -11.65 -18.31
C GLU A 392 -26.89 -11.30 -19.09
N MET A 393 -27.92 -10.83 -18.39
CA MET A 393 -29.17 -10.41 -19.04
C MET A 393 -29.02 -9.13 -19.87
N GLU A 394 -28.21 -8.16 -19.41
CA GLU A 394 -27.92 -6.93 -20.18
C GLU A 394 -27.29 -7.23 -21.53
N VAL A 395 -26.34 -8.16 -21.61
CA VAL A 395 -25.77 -8.63 -22.87
C VAL A 395 -26.81 -9.33 -23.74
N PHE A 396 -27.64 -10.17 -23.12
CA PHE A 396 -28.69 -10.92 -23.86
C PHE A 396 -29.75 -9.98 -24.45
N THR A 397 -30.11 -8.91 -23.78
CA THR A 397 -31.12 -7.95 -24.23
C THR A 397 -30.69 -7.12 -25.45
N GLN A 398 -29.39 -7.00 -25.71
CA GLN A 398 -28.90 -6.35 -26.94
C GLN A 398 -29.34 -7.10 -28.22
N PHE A 399 -29.69 -8.36 -28.08
CA PHE A 399 -30.07 -9.24 -29.20
C PHE A 399 -31.56 -9.62 -29.22
N SER A 400 -32.34 -9.26 -28.18
CA SER A 400 -33.76 -9.62 -28.04
C SER A 400 -34.67 -8.39 -28.04
N SER A 401 -35.74 -8.39 -28.82
CA SER A 401 -36.68 -7.27 -28.93
C SER A 401 -37.86 -7.36 -27.96
N GLU A 402 -38.16 -8.52 -27.39
CA GLU A 402 -39.24 -8.71 -26.44
C GLU A 402 -38.72 -9.34 -25.16
N LEU A 403 -38.98 -8.68 -24.03
CA LEU A 403 -38.59 -9.13 -22.69
C LEU A 403 -39.82 -9.52 -21.91
N ASP A 404 -39.79 -10.64 -21.20
CA ASP A 404 -40.77 -10.98 -20.23
C ASP A 404 -40.71 -10.12 -18.98
N LYS A 405 -41.78 -10.02 -18.19
CA LYS A 405 -41.84 -9.15 -17.02
C LYS A 405 -40.77 -9.45 -15.99
N THR A 406 -40.42 -10.73 -15.81
CA THR A 406 -39.40 -11.15 -14.83
C THR A 406 -38.02 -10.67 -15.21
N THR A 407 -37.65 -10.78 -16.48
CA THR A 407 -36.39 -10.26 -17.02
C THR A 407 -36.34 -8.73 -16.90
N GLN A 408 -37.46 -8.04 -17.18
CA GLN A 408 -37.55 -6.59 -17.02
C GLN A 408 -37.31 -6.16 -15.57
N GLU A 409 -37.94 -6.82 -14.58
CA GLU A 409 -37.74 -6.52 -13.17
C GLU A 409 -36.29 -6.77 -12.72
N LEU A 410 -35.66 -7.83 -13.24
CA LEU A 410 -34.26 -8.13 -12.95
C LEU A 410 -33.33 -7.04 -13.50
N LEU A 411 -33.56 -6.58 -14.73
CA LEU A 411 -32.80 -5.48 -15.34
C LEU A 411 -33.03 -4.15 -14.59
N ASP A 412 -34.26 -3.85 -14.24
CA ASP A 412 -34.64 -2.66 -13.48
C ASP A 412 -33.99 -2.65 -12.09
N HIS A 413 -33.90 -3.79 -11.44
CA HIS A 413 -33.18 -3.95 -10.17
C HIS A 413 -31.68 -3.80 -10.38
N GLY A 414 -31.10 -4.47 -11.37
CA GLY A 414 -29.67 -4.43 -11.66
C GLY A 414 -29.16 -3.03 -12.00
N HIS A 415 -29.90 -2.25 -12.80
CA HIS A 415 -29.54 -0.86 -13.08
C HIS A 415 -29.46 -0.01 -11.79
N ARG A 416 -30.36 -0.25 -10.83
CA ARG A 416 -30.35 0.44 -9.54
C ARG A 416 -29.19 -0.01 -8.67
N LEU A 417 -28.87 -1.31 -8.67
CA LEU A 417 -27.69 -1.82 -7.98
C LEU A 417 -26.40 -1.17 -8.52
N VAL A 418 -26.26 -1.06 -9.84
CA VAL A 418 -25.10 -0.37 -10.45
C VAL A 418 -25.05 1.10 -10.01
N GLU A 419 -26.22 1.77 -9.90
CA GLU A 419 -26.25 3.19 -9.54
C GLU A 419 -25.88 3.44 -8.07
N ILE A 420 -26.30 2.58 -7.12
CA ILE A 420 -25.91 2.71 -5.72
C ILE A 420 -24.42 2.43 -5.48
N LEU A 421 -23.79 1.63 -6.35
CA LEU A 421 -22.36 1.34 -6.26
C LEU A 421 -21.48 2.48 -6.81
N LYS A 422 -22.06 3.46 -7.51
CA LYS A 422 -21.34 4.67 -7.93
C LYS A 422 -21.13 5.59 -6.74
N GLN A 423 -19.89 5.85 -6.43
CA GLN A 423 -19.49 6.65 -5.28
C GLN A 423 -18.56 7.78 -5.71
N PRO A 424 -18.78 9.03 -5.25
CA PRO A 424 -17.89 10.13 -5.54
C PRO A 424 -16.60 10.01 -4.73
N LEU A 425 -15.53 10.56 -5.28
CA LEU A 425 -14.25 10.69 -4.58
C LEU A 425 -14.40 11.56 -3.32
N TYR A 426 -13.64 11.27 -2.28
CA TYR A 426 -13.61 11.92 -0.96
C TYR A 426 -14.89 11.76 -0.12
N HIS A 427 -15.72 10.78 -0.44
CA HIS A 427 -16.92 10.46 0.33
C HIS A 427 -16.97 8.96 0.66
N PRO A 428 -16.02 8.46 1.46
CA PRO A 428 -16.09 7.09 1.94
C PRO A 428 -17.33 6.92 2.84
N TYR A 429 -18.02 5.79 2.68
CA TYR A 429 -19.15 5.44 3.54
C TYR A 429 -18.68 4.81 4.86
N SER A 430 -19.40 5.09 5.92
CA SER A 430 -19.28 4.36 7.18
C SER A 430 -20.01 3.01 7.09
N MET A 431 -19.64 2.05 7.98
CA MET A 431 -20.26 0.72 8.00
C MET A 431 -21.79 0.78 8.13
N HIS A 432 -22.35 1.68 8.95
CA HIS A 432 -23.80 1.78 9.10
C HIS A 432 -24.49 2.31 7.83
N GLU A 433 -23.87 3.26 7.13
CA GLU A 433 -24.38 3.76 5.85
C GLU A 433 -24.41 2.65 4.79
N GLU A 434 -23.32 1.87 4.68
CA GLU A 434 -23.26 0.70 3.79
C GLU A 434 -24.37 -0.31 4.10
N VAL A 435 -24.58 -0.63 5.37
CA VAL A 435 -25.60 -1.56 5.82
C VAL A 435 -27.00 -1.06 5.46
N ILE A 436 -27.30 0.21 5.68
CA ILE A 436 -28.61 0.81 5.36
C ILE A 436 -28.86 0.75 3.84
N ILE A 437 -27.87 1.17 3.03
CA ILE A 437 -27.96 1.14 1.57
C ILE A 437 -28.22 -0.28 1.06
N LEU A 438 -27.40 -1.24 1.51
CA LEU A 438 -27.50 -2.62 1.06
C LEU A 438 -28.79 -3.31 1.53
N CYS A 439 -29.27 -3.03 2.75
CA CYS A 439 -30.56 -3.52 3.25
C CYS A 439 -31.71 -3.01 2.38
N CYS A 440 -31.75 -1.72 2.05
CA CYS A 440 -32.75 -1.16 1.16
C CYS A 440 -32.70 -1.74 -0.26
N ALA A 441 -31.51 -2.02 -0.77
CA ALA A 441 -31.31 -2.68 -2.07
C ALA A 441 -31.82 -4.13 -2.04
N GLN A 442 -31.49 -4.90 -1.01
CA GLN A 442 -31.92 -6.29 -0.82
C GLN A 442 -33.45 -6.42 -0.74
N HIS A 443 -34.11 -5.49 -0.04
CA HIS A 443 -35.57 -5.45 0.05
C HIS A 443 -36.24 -4.77 -1.15
N LYS A 444 -35.50 -4.48 -2.23
CA LYS A 444 -36.00 -3.89 -3.47
C LYS A 444 -36.75 -2.55 -3.26
N LEU A 445 -36.45 -1.81 -2.21
CA LEU A 445 -37.11 -0.53 -1.89
C LEU A 445 -36.81 0.58 -2.88
N LEU A 446 -35.85 0.39 -3.78
CA LEU A 446 -35.43 1.36 -4.78
C LEU A 446 -36.12 1.18 -6.15
N LEU A 447 -36.97 0.16 -6.35
CA LEU A 447 -37.53 -0.18 -7.67
C LEU A 447 -38.40 0.93 -8.28
N ASP A 448 -39.11 1.69 -7.48
CA ASP A 448 -39.97 2.79 -7.91
C ASP A 448 -39.26 4.15 -7.99
N VAL A 449 -37.97 4.21 -7.58
CA VAL A 449 -37.16 5.43 -7.71
C VAL A 449 -36.55 5.47 -9.11
N PRO A 450 -36.67 6.60 -9.86
CA PRO A 450 -36.00 6.74 -11.15
C PRO A 450 -34.48 6.58 -11.03
N VAL A 451 -33.86 5.83 -11.95
CA VAL A 451 -32.41 5.52 -11.91
C VAL A 451 -31.55 6.78 -11.73
N LYS A 452 -31.89 7.89 -12.42
CA LYS A 452 -31.15 9.15 -12.33
C LYS A 452 -31.21 9.82 -10.94
N GLU A 453 -32.22 9.48 -10.13
CA GLU A 453 -32.42 10.06 -8.81
C GLU A 453 -31.92 9.16 -7.67
N ILE A 454 -31.52 7.93 -7.95
CA ILE A 454 -31.09 6.95 -6.96
C ILE A 454 -30.01 7.51 -6.04
N ARG A 455 -28.99 8.14 -6.61
CA ARG A 455 -27.88 8.70 -5.82
C ARG A 455 -28.37 9.78 -4.85
N LYS A 456 -29.20 10.72 -5.33
CA LYS A 456 -29.75 11.77 -4.49
C LYS A 456 -30.66 11.18 -3.42
N PHE A 457 -31.52 10.24 -3.82
CA PHE A 457 -32.39 9.53 -2.90
C PHE A 457 -31.62 8.84 -1.78
N THR A 458 -30.52 8.14 -2.11
CA THR A 458 -29.67 7.45 -1.13
C THR A 458 -29.05 8.41 -0.14
N LEU A 459 -28.50 9.53 -0.60
CA LEU A 459 -27.90 10.55 0.28
C LEU A 459 -28.96 11.21 1.18
N ASP A 460 -30.11 11.59 0.62
CA ASP A 460 -31.22 12.17 1.39
C ASP A 460 -31.72 11.17 2.45
N MET A 461 -31.79 9.88 2.10
CA MET A 461 -32.20 8.81 3.02
C MET A 461 -31.19 8.63 4.16
N LEU A 462 -29.89 8.60 3.88
CA LEU A 462 -28.85 8.51 4.91
C LEU A 462 -28.95 9.69 5.89
N SER A 463 -29.09 10.90 5.37
CA SER A 463 -29.27 12.10 6.22
C SER A 463 -30.55 12.03 7.05
N TYR A 464 -31.63 11.42 6.54
CA TYR A 464 -32.86 11.18 7.30
C TYR A 464 -32.62 10.20 8.45
N PHE A 465 -31.87 9.11 8.22
CA PHE A 465 -31.51 8.16 9.28
C PHE A 465 -30.67 8.81 10.36
N GLU A 466 -29.68 9.64 9.99
CA GLU A 466 -28.86 10.38 10.95
C GLU A 466 -29.69 11.32 11.84
N ALA A 467 -30.67 12.00 11.24
CA ALA A 467 -31.50 12.98 11.95
C ALA A 467 -32.56 12.35 12.86
N ASN A 468 -33.18 11.23 12.43
CA ASN A 468 -34.40 10.71 13.07
C ASN A 468 -34.24 9.32 13.69
N HIS A 469 -33.23 8.53 13.29
CA HIS A 469 -33.05 7.13 13.69
C HIS A 469 -31.64 6.86 14.18
N SER A 470 -31.10 7.73 15.02
CA SER A 470 -29.77 7.56 15.63
C SER A 470 -29.65 6.28 16.50
N ASP A 471 -30.79 5.79 17.02
CA ASP A 471 -30.90 4.52 17.73
C ASP A 471 -30.58 3.31 16.83
N ILE A 472 -31.09 3.30 15.59
CA ILE A 472 -30.79 2.27 14.60
C ILE A 472 -29.29 2.28 14.25
N ILE A 473 -28.73 3.48 14.04
CA ILE A 473 -27.30 3.65 13.75
C ILE A 473 -26.43 3.13 14.90
N ALA A 474 -26.79 3.47 16.14
CA ALA A 474 -26.09 2.97 17.33
C ALA A 474 -26.18 1.43 17.41
N GLU A 475 -27.36 0.86 17.19
CA GLU A 475 -27.56 -0.59 17.21
C GLU A 475 -26.73 -1.31 16.15
N ILE A 476 -26.60 -0.76 14.92
CA ILE A 476 -25.73 -1.29 13.86
C ILE A 476 -24.26 -1.29 14.29
N ASN A 477 -23.79 -0.16 14.82
CA ASN A 477 -22.38 0.02 15.17
C ASN A 477 -21.95 -0.82 16.37
N ASP A 478 -22.83 -0.99 17.36
CA ASP A 478 -22.52 -1.73 18.58
C ASP A 478 -22.63 -3.23 18.40
N LYS A 479 -23.76 -3.72 17.86
CA LYS A 479 -24.02 -5.17 17.76
C LYS A 479 -23.30 -5.83 16.59
N LYS A 480 -23.12 -5.11 15.46
CA LYS A 480 -22.51 -5.62 14.22
C LYS A 480 -23.10 -6.94 13.71
N VAL A 481 -24.35 -7.21 14.07
CA VAL A 481 -25.12 -8.39 13.69
C VAL A 481 -26.50 -7.96 13.22
N MET A 482 -26.93 -8.41 12.04
CA MET A 482 -28.28 -8.16 11.52
C MET A 482 -29.27 -9.15 12.16
N THR A 483 -30.09 -8.66 13.04
CA THR A 483 -31.26 -9.39 13.59
C THR A 483 -32.49 -9.10 12.73
N ASP A 484 -33.51 -9.98 12.77
CA ASP A 484 -34.74 -9.76 12.01
C ASP A 484 -35.49 -8.51 12.50
N GLU A 485 -35.36 -8.16 13.79
CA GLU A 485 -35.91 -6.94 14.38
C GLU A 485 -35.25 -5.69 13.83
N LEU A 486 -33.89 -5.69 13.74
CA LEU A 486 -33.11 -4.57 13.20
C LEU A 486 -33.39 -4.40 11.70
N ASP A 487 -33.44 -5.50 10.94
CA ASP A 487 -33.80 -5.49 9.53
C ASP A 487 -35.21 -4.85 9.31
N ALA A 488 -36.21 -5.29 10.10
CA ALA A 488 -37.55 -4.71 10.05
C ALA A 488 -37.56 -3.21 10.39
N LYS A 489 -36.78 -2.77 11.38
CA LYS A 489 -36.65 -1.34 11.75
C LYS A 489 -36.08 -0.50 10.60
N ILE A 490 -34.98 -0.99 9.97
CA ILE A 490 -34.36 -0.30 8.83
C ILE A 490 -35.35 -0.18 7.67
N VAL A 491 -36.05 -1.27 7.34
CA VAL A 491 -37.06 -1.29 6.27
C VAL A 491 -38.22 -0.36 6.58
N ALA A 492 -38.70 -0.32 7.82
CA ALA A 492 -39.80 0.55 8.25
C ALA A 492 -39.39 2.04 8.12
N ALA A 493 -38.22 2.41 8.64
CA ALA A 493 -37.69 3.78 8.55
C ALA A 493 -37.46 4.23 7.09
N ALA A 494 -36.96 3.34 6.24
CA ALA A 494 -36.78 3.62 4.82
C ALA A 494 -38.13 3.83 4.08
N LYS A 495 -39.16 3.07 4.44
CA LYS A 495 -40.51 3.24 3.91
C LYS A 495 -41.16 4.54 4.39
N GLU A 496 -40.95 4.91 5.66
CA GLU A 496 -41.42 6.18 6.23
C GLU A 496 -40.80 7.37 5.47
N PHE A 497 -39.48 7.36 5.27
CA PHE A 497 -38.79 8.34 4.45
C PHE A 497 -39.39 8.47 3.04
N LYS A 498 -39.70 7.33 2.40
CA LYS A 498 -40.33 7.30 1.07
C LYS A 498 -41.73 7.91 1.04
N GLN A 499 -42.55 7.70 2.08
CA GLN A 499 -43.91 8.24 2.17
C GLN A 499 -43.95 9.74 2.48
N GLY A 500 -42.89 10.24 3.15
CA GLY A 500 -42.77 11.65 3.50
C GLY A 500 -42.21 12.54 2.38
N ARG A 501 -41.77 11.95 1.26
CA ARG A 501 -41.19 12.62 0.10
C ARG A 501 -42.20 12.82 -1.02
#